data_408bd3cb17c480672b6c88dc7c651fe7
#
_entry.id   408bd3cb17c480672b6c88dc7c651fe7
#
_cell.length_a   1.000
_cell.length_b   1.000
_cell.length_c   1.000
_cell.angle_alpha   90.00
_cell.angle_beta   90.00
_cell.angle_gamma   90.00
#
_symmetry.space_group_name_H-M   'P 1'
#
loop_
_entity.id
_entity.type
_entity.pdbx_description
1 polymer ?
#
loop_
_entity_poly.entity_id
_entity_poly.type
_entity_poly.pdbx_seq_one_letter_code
_entity_poly.pdbx_strand_id
1 'polypeptide(L)'
;SVGIVLFLSLGLVILMFTTMYSLGFILPADYTENQIYERKNAIANTETFDKNLIPDNASYLLISKDGNIITSSMSKDEEERAIRYYNNERVYNTPSYSYMEILRSDGYCIIQYSVKPYFTNKFMAKYFPNVNMVYFSIIILVSLLNTLVVTIVWAKYLVKQLSPILAASEKISEQTLDFELHYSRVKEFNEVLFS
;
A
#
# COMPACT_ATOMS: atom_id res chain seq x y z
N SER A 1 26.84 -7.43 5.33
CA SER A 1 26.63 -7.55 3.89
C SER A 1 25.41 -6.74 3.46
N VAL A 2 25.47 -6.17 2.28
CA VAL A 2 24.41 -5.31 1.68
C VAL A 2 23.06 -6.04 1.64
N GLY A 3 23.05 -7.31 1.31
CA GLY A 3 21.82 -8.13 1.27
C GLY A 3 21.08 -8.18 2.62
N ILE A 4 21.82 -8.19 3.73
CA ILE A 4 21.22 -8.18 5.07
C ILE A 4 20.48 -6.85 5.32
N VAL A 5 21.07 -5.72 4.95
CA VAL A 5 20.45 -4.40 5.13
C VAL A 5 19.17 -4.27 4.31
N LEU A 6 19.18 -4.73 3.05
CA LEU A 6 18.00 -4.79 2.19
C LEU A 6 16.90 -5.67 2.80
N PHE A 7 17.26 -6.85 3.25
CA PHE A 7 16.30 -7.78 3.85
C PHE A 7 15.69 -7.22 5.14
N LEU A 8 16.50 -6.63 6.01
CA LEU A 8 16.02 -6.02 7.26
C LEU A 8 15.12 -4.82 7.02
N SER A 9 15.45 -3.94 6.07
CA SER A 9 14.63 -2.77 5.76
C SER A 9 13.27 -3.13 5.17
N LEU A 10 13.21 -4.11 4.27
CA LEU A 10 11.94 -4.63 3.74
C LEU A 10 11.13 -5.33 4.82
N GLY A 11 11.78 -6.13 5.67
CA GLY A 11 11.15 -6.78 6.82
C GLY A 11 10.53 -5.78 7.78
N LEU A 12 11.18 -4.64 8.01
CA LEU A 12 10.68 -3.56 8.86
C LEU A 12 9.43 -2.89 8.25
N VAL A 13 9.38 -2.69 6.93
CA VAL A 13 8.18 -2.16 6.25
C VAL A 13 7.01 -3.13 6.40
N ILE A 14 7.24 -4.44 6.20
CA ILE A 14 6.20 -5.46 6.37
C ILE A 14 5.70 -5.47 7.81
N LEU A 15 6.61 -5.46 8.79
CA LEU A 15 6.27 -5.42 10.21
C LEU A 15 5.45 -4.18 10.57
N MET A 16 5.82 -3.01 10.04
CA MET A 16 5.08 -1.76 10.24
C MET A 16 3.63 -1.89 9.76
N PHE A 17 3.40 -2.36 8.53
CA PHE A 17 2.04 -2.53 8.00
C PHE A 17 1.25 -3.60 8.76
N THR A 18 1.86 -4.73 9.11
CA THR A 18 1.24 -5.76 9.94
C THR A 18 0.79 -5.18 11.29
N THR A 19 1.63 -4.36 11.91
CA THR A 19 1.29 -3.68 13.17
C THR A 19 0.15 -2.68 12.98
N MET A 20 0.12 -1.92 11.88
CA MET A 20 -0.98 -0.99 11.57
C MET A 20 -2.32 -1.73 11.40
N TYR A 21 -2.33 -2.91 10.75
CA TYR A 21 -3.52 -3.77 10.68
C TYR A 21 -3.92 -4.29 12.07
N SER A 22 -2.97 -4.79 12.86
CA SER A 22 -3.24 -5.34 14.20
C SER A 22 -3.77 -4.30 15.18
N LEU A 23 -3.32 -3.05 15.05
CA LEU A 23 -3.78 -1.93 15.90
C LEU A 23 -5.04 -1.24 15.36
N GLY A 24 -5.61 -1.70 14.23
CA GLY A 24 -6.81 -1.13 13.64
C GLY A 24 -6.63 0.24 12.97
N PHE A 25 -5.39 0.67 12.67
CA PHE A 25 -5.15 1.87 11.87
C PHE A 25 -5.48 1.66 10.40
N ILE A 26 -5.38 0.43 9.94
CA ILE A 26 -5.83 -0.02 8.62
C ILE A 26 -6.83 -1.14 8.85
N LEU A 27 -8.00 -1.04 8.22
CA LEU A 27 -9.01 -2.09 8.24
C LEU A 27 -8.95 -2.89 6.94
N PRO A 28 -9.12 -4.23 7.01
CA PRO A 28 -9.09 -5.08 5.83
C PRO A 28 -10.31 -4.85 4.94
N ALA A 29 -10.25 -5.34 3.70
CA ALA A 29 -11.27 -5.14 2.68
C ALA A 29 -12.66 -5.70 3.07
N ASP A 30 -12.69 -6.80 3.81
CA ASP A 30 -13.89 -7.50 4.25
C ASP A 30 -14.48 -6.95 5.57
N TYR A 31 -13.80 -6.01 6.22
CA TYR A 31 -14.23 -5.50 7.52
C TYR A 31 -15.64 -4.90 7.49
N THR A 32 -15.92 -4.06 6.49
CA THR A 32 -17.23 -3.41 6.34
C THR A 32 -18.31 -4.41 5.96
N GLU A 33 -18.00 -5.35 5.07
CA GLU A 33 -18.90 -6.43 4.69
C GLU A 33 -19.32 -7.26 5.91
N ASN A 34 -18.35 -7.64 6.74
CA ASN A 34 -18.62 -8.41 7.97
C ASN A 34 -19.51 -7.61 8.94
N GLN A 35 -19.27 -6.31 9.11
CA GLN A 35 -20.14 -5.46 9.94
C GLN A 35 -21.59 -5.38 9.41
N ILE A 36 -21.77 -5.29 8.09
CA ILE A 36 -23.10 -5.28 7.48
C ILE A 36 -23.76 -6.63 7.72
N TYR A 37 -23.00 -7.73 7.55
CA TYR A 37 -23.50 -9.09 7.78
C TYR A 37 -23.98 -9.31 9.22
N GLU A 38 -23.23 -8.87 10.21
CA GLU A 38 -23.59 -8.94 11.62
C GLU A 38 -24.88 -8.15 11.93
N ARG A 39 -25.06 -6.99 11.28
CA ARG A 39 -26.21 -6.11 11.49
C ARG A 39 -27.39 -6.40 10.56
N LYS A 40 -27.25 -7.32 9.62
CA LYS A 40 -28.26 -7.63 8.58
C LYS A 40 -29.66 -7.85 9.15
N ASN A 41 -29.75 -8.65 10.22
CA ASN A 41 -31.04 -8.96 10.85
C ASN A 41 -31.66 -7.73 11.54
N ALA A 42 -30.84 -6.88 12.14
CA ALA A 42 -31.30 -5.63 12.74
C ALA A 42 -31.80 -4.66 11.65
N ILE A 43 -31.04 -4.50 10.56
CA ILE A 43 -31.43 -3.66 9.41
C ILE A 43 -32.74 -4.16 8.79
N ALA A 44 -32.93 -5.48 8.65
CA ALA A 44 -34.12 -6.07 8.06
C ALA A 44 -35.39 -5.89 8.89
N ASN A 45 -35.28 -6.04 10.22
CA ASN A 45 -36.43 -6.19 11.12
C ASN A 45 -36.82 -4.89 11.86
N THR A 46 -36.05 -3.81 11.74
CA THR A 46 -36.38 -2.53 12.38
C THR A 46 -37.61 -1.91 11.66
N GLU A 47 -38.66 -1.53 12.40
CA GLU A 47 -39.88 -0.91 11.82
C GLU A 47 -39.56 0.38 11.07
N THR A 48 -38.77 1.27 11.69
CA THR A 48 -38.25 2.48 11.05
C THR A 48 -36.78 2.27 10.71
N PHE A 49 -36.37 2.67 9.53
CA PHE A 49 -34.97 2.55 9.11
C PHE A 49 -34.06 3.39 9.99
N ASP A 50 -33.11 2.72 10.66
CA ASP A 50 -32.08 3.38 11.45
C ASP A 50 -30.76 3.43 10.70
N LYS A 51 -30.36 4.63 10.27
CA LYS A 51 -29.09 4.88 9.58
C LYS A 51 -27.83 4.52 10.40
N ASN A 52 -27.96 4.50 11.75
CA ASN A 52 -26.82 4.16 12.61
C ASN A 52 -26.45 2.67 12.55
N LEU A 53 -27.31 1.83 11.98
CA LEU A 53 -27.00 0.43 11.71
C LEU A 53 -26.06 0.26 10.51
N ILE A 54 -25.95 1.28 9.65
CA ILE A 54 -25.05 1.26 8.49
C ILE A 54 -23.66 1.71 8.96
N PRO A 55 -22.59 0.98 8.61
CA PRO A 55 -21.21 1.41 8.90
C PRO A 55 -20.87 2.76 8.26
N ASP A 56 -20.06 3.59 8.93
CA ASP A 56 -19.69 4.95 8.49
C ASP A 56 -19.04 5.02 7.11
N ASN A 57 -18.41 3.93 6.68
CA ASN A 57 -17.72 3.80 5.39
C ASN A 57 -18.55 3.05 4.34
N ALA A 58 -19.85 2.91 4.56
CA ALA A 58 -20.82 2.38 3.61
C ALA A 58 -21.88 3.43 3.30
N SER A 59 -22.42 3.38 2.09
CA SER A 59 -23.55 4.19 1.65
C SER A 59 -24.76 3.30 1.46
N TYR A 60 -25.97 3.84 1.65
CA TYR A 60 -27.19 3.07 1.53
C TYR A 60 -28.20 3.76 0.61
N LEU A 61 -29.03 2.95 0.00
CA LEU A 61 -30.21 3.34 -0.77
C LEU A 61 -31.40 2.48 -0.30
N LEU A 62 -32.44 3.13 0.22
CA LEU A 62 -33.68 2.47 0.60
C LEU A 62 -34.72 2.64 -0.50
N ILE A 63 -35.22 1.54 -1.03
CA ILE A 63 -36.18 1.50 -2.12
C ILE A 63 -37.46 0.80 -1.63
N SER A 64 -38.63 1.39 -1.91
CA SER A 64 -39.95 0.76 -1.64
C SER A 64 -40.16 -0.45 -2.52
N LYS A 65 -41.17 -1.28 -2.18
CA LYS A 65 -41.61 -2.41 -3.01
C LYS A 65 -42.02 -2.01 -4.43
N ASP A 66 -42.45 -0.77 -4.60
CA ASP A 66 -42.86 -0.19 -5.89
C ASP A 66 -41.69 0.39 -6.68
N GLY A 67 -40.46 0.27 -6.19
CA GLY A 67 -39.24 0.78 -6.85
C GLY A 67 -38.95 2.26 -6.62
N ASN A 68 -39.69 2.97 -5.75
CA ASN A 68 -39.46 4.36 -5.45
C ASN A 68 -38.38 4.52 -4.36
N ILE A 69 -37.50 5.52 -4.52
CA ILE A 69 -36.49 5.84 -3.51
C ILE A 69 -37.18 6.45 -2.29
N ILE A 70 -37.00 5.86 -1.12
CA ILE A 70 -37.49 6.36 0.16
C ILE A 70 -36.46 7.33 0.77
N THR A 71 -35.21 6.88 0.87
CA THR A 71 -34.10 7.68 1.39
C THR A 71 -32.75 7.11 0.91
N SER A 72 -31.73 7.98 0.82
CA SER A 72 -30.41 7.61 0.37
C SER A 72 -29.32 8.44 1.08
N SER A 73 -28.15 7.84 1.27
CA SER A 73 -26.91 8.52 1.61
C SER A 73 -25.92 8.57 0.44
N MET A 74 -26.31 8.02 -0.71
CA MET A 74 -25.49 7.93 -1.93
C MET A 74 -25.52 9.24 -2.73
N SER A 75 -24.49 9.49 -3.50
CA SER A 75 -24.51 10.50 -4.58
C SER A 75 -25.42 10.02 -5.73
N LYS A 76 -25.83 10.92 -6.62
CA LYS A 76 -26.70 10.55 -7.77
C LYS A 76 -26.09 9.45 -8.63
N ASP A 77 -24.79 9.50 -8.88
CA ASP A 77 -24.12 8.49 -9.68
C ASP A 77 -24.05 7.11 -8.97
N GLU A 78 -23.97 7.13 -7.63
CA GLU A 78 -24.01 5.91 -6.81
C GLU A 78 -25.42 5.33 -6.75
N GLU A 79 -26.44 6.18 -6.61
CA GLU A 79 -27.84 5.78 -6.67
C GLU A 79 -28.18 5.08 -7.99
N GLU A 80 -27.75 5.66 -9.12
CA GLU A 80 -27.98 5.07 -10.44
C GLU A 80 -27.33 3.68 -10.55
N ARG A 81 -26.10 3.53 -10.06
CA ARG A 81 -25.41 2.23 -10.03
C ARG A 81 -26.11 1.23 -9.11
N ALA A 82 -26.58 1.67 -7.94
CA ALA A 82 -27.30 0.83 -6.99
C ALA A 82 -28.64 0.35 -7.57
N ILE A 83 -29.35 1.21 -8.29
CA ILE A 83 -30.59 0.86 -8.98
C ILE A 83 -30.34 -0.15 -10.10
N ARG A 84 -29.30 0.03 -10.90
CA ARG A 84 -28.90 -0.96 -11.92
C ARG A 84 -28.55 -2.31 -11.29
N TYR A 85 -27.85 -2.31 -10.16
CA TYR A 85 -27.57 -3.53 -9.39
C TYR A 85 -28.87 -4.22 -8.95
N TYR A 86 -29.82 -3.47 -8.39
CA TYR A 86 -31.13 -3.97 -8.00
C TYR A 86 -31.93 -4.59 -9.17
N ASN A 87 -31.86 -3.98 -10.35
CA ASN A 87 -32.51 -4.46 -11.57
C ASN A 87 -31.78 -5.65 -12.22
N ASN A 88 -30.74 -6.22 -11.59
CA ASN A 88 -29.88 -7.25 -12.18
C ASN A 88 -29.23 -6.83 -13.52
N GLU A 89 -29.17 -5.54 -13.81
CA GLU A 89 -28.37 -5.05 -14.91
C GLU A 89 -26.88 -5.26 -14.56
N ARG A 90 -26.08 -5.68 -15.56
CA ARG A 90 -24.62 -5.81 -15.36
C ARG A 90 -24.05 -4.47 -14.99
N VAL A 91 -24.00 -4.19 -13.70
CA VAL A 91 -23.14 -3.12 -13.18
C VAL A 91 -21.71 -3.61 -13.43
N TYR A 92 -20.98 -2.93 -14.30
CA TYR A 92 -19.54 -3.11 -14.35
C TYR A 92 -19.06 -2.77 -12.94
N ASN A 93 -18.78 -3.80 -12.16
CA ASN A 93 -18.22 -3.65 -10.82
C ASN A 93 -17.04 -2.73 -10.96
N THR A 94 -17.16 -1.51 -10.47
CA THR A 94 -15.98 -0.71 -10.25
C THR A 94 -15.14 -1.53 -9.29
N PRO A 95 -13.88 -1.85 -9.59
CA PRO A 95 -13.08 -2.79 -8.80
C PRO A 95 -12.85 -2.34 -7.34
N SER A 96 -13.60 -1.37 -6.88
CA SER A 96 -13.47 -0.71 -5.59
C SER A 96 -14.66 -0.89 -4.67
N TYR A 97 -15.85 -1.22 -5.19
CA TYR A 97 -17.09 -1.26 -4.41
C TYR A 97 -17.89 -2.53 -4.71
N SER A 98 -18.60 -3.01 -3.70
CA SER A 98 -19.57 -4.09 -3.79
C SER A 98 -20.90 -3.63 -3.23
N TYR A 99 -21.94 -4.40 -3.47
CA TYR A 99 -23.29 -4.12 -3.01
C TYR A 99 -23.84 -5.30 -2.22
N MET A 100 -24.62 -4.99 -1.18
CA MET A 100 -25.40 -5.97 -0.43
C MET A 100 -26.85 -5.53 -0.39
N GLU A 101 -27.76 -6.42 -0.80
CA GLU A 101 -29.19 -6.21 -0.73
C GLU A 101 -29.75 -6.85 0.55
N ILE A 102 -30.57 -6.10 1.28
CA ILE A 102 -31.25 -6.55 2.49
C ILE A 102 -32.75 -6.30 2.30
N LEU A 103 -33.54 -7.39 2.29
CA LEU A 103 -34.98 -7.30 2.26
C LEU A 103 -35.51 -6.80 3.59
N ARG A 104 -36.42 -5.82 3.52
CA ARG A 104 -37.13 -5.22 4.66
C ARG A 104 -38.65 -5.29 4.46
N SER A 105 -39.41 -5.05 5.53
CA SER A 105 -40.89 -5.00 5.46
C SER A 105 -41.40 -3.87 4.53
N ASP A 106 -40.70 -2.77 4.45
CA ASP A 106 -41.01 -1.55 3.67
C ASP A 106 -40.41 -1.56 2.25
N GLY A 107 -39.51 -2.50 1.93
CA GLY A 107 -38.86 -2.58 0.62
C GLY A 107 -37.48 -3.24 0.69
N TYR A 108 -36.47 -2.62 0.06
CA TYR A 108 -35.12 -3.12 -0.02
C TYR A 108 -34.11 -2.05 0.42
N CYS A 109 -33.14 -2.48 1.23
CA CYS A 109 -32.00 -1.65 1.56
C CYS A 109 -30.78 -2.15 0.78
N ILE A 110 -30.28 -1.34 -0.14
CA ILE A 110 -29.08 -1.62 -0.93
C ILE A 110 -27.92 -0.87 -0.28
N ILE A 111 -26.92 -1.60 0.15
CA ILE A 111 -25.75 -1.04 0.82
C ILE A 111 -24.55 -1.18 -0.11
N GLN A 112 -23.93 -0.05 -0.46
CA GLN A 112 -22.65 0.00 -1.18
C GLN A 112 -21.51 0.12 -0.17
N TYR A 113 -20.48 -0.71 -0.30
CA TYR A 113 -19.31 -0.70 0.56
C TYR A 113 -18.02 -0.92 -0.22
N SER A 114 -16.90 -0.42 0.32
CA SER A 114 -15.59 -0.60 -0.29
C SER A 114 -15.08 -2.02 -0.08
N VAL A 115 -14.52 -2.63 -1.13
CA VAL A 115 -13.81 -3.91 -1.09
C VAL A 115 -12.30 -3.75 -1.06
N LYS A 116 -11.82 -2.59 -0.63
CA LYS A 116 -10.39 -2.29 -0.48
C LYS A 116 -10.05 -1.99 0.97
N PRO A 117 -8.83 -2.34 1.42
CA PRO A 117 -8.33 -1.89 2.71
C PRO A 117 -8.34 -0.36 2.77
N TYR A 118 -8.62 0.21 3.93
CA TYR A 118 -8.69 1.65 4.13
C TYR A 118 -8.14 2.08 5.50
N PHE A 119 -7.68 3.34 5.57
CA PHE A 119 -7.22 3.93 6.82
C PHE A 119 -8.40 4.38 7.67
N THR A 120 -8.37 4.08 8.97
CA THR A 120 -9.39 4.56 9.93
C THR A 120 -9.26 6.06 10.21
N ASN A 121 -8.05 6.61 10.10
CA ASN A 121 -7.83 8.02 10.28
C ASN A 121 -8.38 8.80 9.06
N LYS A 122 -9.29 9.74 9.29
CA LYS A 122 -9.96 10.56 8.24
C LYS A 122 -8.98 11.35 7.37
N PHE A 123 -7.90 11.86 7.95
CA PHE A 123 -6.86 12.56 7.20
C PHE A 123 -6.14 11.59 6.24
N MET A 124 -5.70 10.44 6.75
CA MET A 124 -5.04 9.41 5.92
C MET A 124 -5.97 8.90 4.82
N ALA A 125 -7.22 8.61 5.15
CA ALA A 125 -8.23 8.16 4.17
C ALA A 125 -8.48 9.19 3.06
N LYS A 126 -8.47 10.49 3.39
CA LYS A 126 -8.68 11.56 2.41
C LYS A 126 -7.51 11.70 1.43
N TYR A 127 -6.27 11.71 1.92
CA TYR A 127 -5.08 11.94 1.08
C TYR A 127 -4.50 10.66 0.50
N PHE A 128 -4.76 9.52 1.13
CA PHE A 128 -4.26 8.20 0.73
C PHE A 128 -5.42 7.19 0.64
N PRO A 129 -6.32 7.33 -0.33
CA PRO A 129 -7.53 6.49 -0.41
C PRO A 129 -7.23 5.03 -0.75
N ASN A 130 -6.00 4.74 -1.17
CA ASN A 130 -5.59 3.38 -1.53
C ASN A 130 -4.38 2.94 -0.70
N VAL A 131 -4.64 2.15 0.34
CA VAL A 131 -3.61 1.59 1.24
C VAL A 131 -2.54 0.82 0.47
N ASN A 132 -2.92 0.05 -0.55
CA ASN A 132 -1.97 -0.75 -1.33
C ASN A 132 -1.00 0.14 -2.12
N MET A 133 -1.48 1.28 -2.68
CA MET A 133 -0.58 2.23 -3.35
C MET A 133 0.43 2.84 -2.37
N VAL A 134 0.00 3.17 -1.16
CA VAL A 134 0.90 3.67 -0.12
C VAL A 134 1.95 2.63 0.23
N TYR A 135 1.52 1.37 0.44
CA TYR A 135 2.42 0.26 0.72
C TYR A 135 3.49 0.08 -0.36
N PHE A 136 3.09 -0.01 -1.64
CA PHE A 136 4.03 -0.13 -2.74
C PHE A 136 4.94 1.09 -2.90
N SER A 137 4.42 2.30 -2.71
CA SER A 137 5.22 3.53 -2.77
C SER A 137 6.31 3.55 -1.70
N ILE A 138 6.01 3.11 -0.49
CA ILE A 138 6.99 3.01 0.60
C ILE A 138 8.05 1.95 0.27
N ILE A 139 7.67 0.79 -0.24
CA ILE A 139 8.63 -0.26 -0.67
C ILE A 139 9.58 0.28 -1.73
N ILE A 140 9.06 0.96 -2.75
CA ILE A 140 9.87 1.54 -3.82
C ILE A 140 10.84 2.58 -3.24
N LEU A 141 10.35 3.49 -2.39
CA LEU A 141 11.18 4.52 -1.76
C LEU A 141 12.29 3.91 -0.91
N VAL A 142 11.97 2.94 -0.06
CA VAL A 142 12.96 2.23 0.77
C VAL A 142 13.98 1.51 -0.09
N SER A 143 13.56 0.87 -1.19
CA SER A 143 14.45 0.19 -2.12
C SER A 143 15.41 1.16 -2.81
N LEU A 144 14.93 2.33 -3.25
CA LEU A 144 15.75 3.38 -3.86
C LEU A 144 16.78 3.93 -2.87
N LEU A 145 16.37 4.20 -1.62
CA LEU A 145 17.28 4.68 -0.58
C LEU A 145 18.37 3.64 -0.26
N ASN A 146 18.00 2.37 -0.15
CA ASN A 146 18.97 1.30 0.05
C ASN A 146 19.97 1.21 -1.11
N THR A 147 19.50 1.28 -2.36
CA THR A 147 20.36 1.25 -3.54
C THR A 147 21.34 2.42 -3.51
N LEU A 148 20.88 3.62 -3.16
CA LEU A 148 21.73 4.80 -3.04
C LEU A 148 22.83 4.62 -1.98
N VAL A 149 22.45 4.16 -0.79
CA VAL A 149 23.41 3.90 0.31
C VAL A 149 24.46 2.87 -0.12
N VAL A 150 24.01 1.78 -0.73
CA VAL A 150 24.90 0.73 -1.24
C VAL A 150 25.88 1.28 -2.26
N THR A 151 25.39 2.04 -3.23
CA THR A 151 26.23 2.65 -4.27
C THR A 151 27.31 3.57 -3.67
N ILE A 152 26.94 4.42 -2.70
CA ILE A 152 27.88 5.31 -2.02
C ILE A 152 28.94 4.50 -1.27
N VAL A 153 28.54 3.46 -0.53
CA VAL A 153 29.48 2.62 0.23
C VAL A 153 30.45 1.91 -0.71
N TRP A 154 29.93 1.32 -1.80
CA TRP A 154 30.75 0.66 -2.82
C TRP A 154 31.70 1.63 -3.52
N ALA A 155 31.22 2.82 -3.92
CA ALA A 155 32.06 3.81 -4.54
C ALA A 155 33.22 4.22 -3.63
N LYS A 156 32.95 4.50 -2.35
CA LYS A 156 34.00 4.82 -1.36
C LYS A 156 35.00 3.67 -1.17
N TYR A 157 34.49 2.42 -1.14
CA TYR A 157 35.35 1.25 -1.04
C TYR A 157 36.26 1.09 -2.26
N LEU A 158 35.73 1.22 -3.48
CA LEU A 158 36.49 1.13 -4.71
C LEU A 158 37.57 2.25 -4.80
N VAL A 159 37.20 3.50 -4.52
CA VAL A 159 38.15 4.62 -4.51
C VAL A 159 39.29 4.34 -3.55
N LYS A 160 39.00 3.82 -2.35
CA LYS A 160 40.07 3.46 -1.39
C LYS A 160 40.99 2.37 -1.92
N GLN A 161 40.47 1.40 -2.68
CA GLN A 161 41.29 0.31 -3.26
C GLN A 161 42.07 0.75 -4.48
N LEU A 162 41.56 1.72 -5.26
CA LEU A 162 42.25 2.29 -6.42
C LEU A 162 43.33 3.34 -6.05
N SER A 163 43.24 3.99 -4.89
CA SER A 163 44.17 5.02 -4.47
C SER A 163 45.64 4.58 -4.54
N PRO A 164 46.05 3.39 -4.06
CA PRO A 164 47.46 2.96 -4.19
C PRO A 164 47.90 2.80 -5.65
N ILE A 165 47.01 2.32 -6.52
CA ILE A 165 47.30 2.14 -7.96
C ILE A 165 47.51 3.49 -8.63
N LEU A 166 46.67 4.46 -8.33
CA LEU A 166 46.78 5.81 -8.85
C LEU A 166 48.07 6.48 -8.35
N ALA A 167 48.40 6.34 -7.07
CA ALA A 167 49.65 6.88 -6.49
C ALA A 167 50.89 6.21 -7.11
N ALA A 168 50.88 4.91 -7.38
CA ALA A 168 51.94 4.23 -8.08
C ALA A 168 52.10 4.68 -9.51
N SER A 169 50.98 4.84 -10.25
CA SER A 169 50.98 5.36 -11.61
C SER A 169 51.53 6.78 -11.74
N GLU A 170 51.18 7.65 -10.79
CA GLU A 170 51.67 9.02 -10.73
C GLU A 170 53.20 9.07 -10.49
N LYS A 171 53.72 8.27 -9.54
CA LYS A 171 55.15 8.16 -9.27
C LYS A 171 55.96 7.59 -10.45
N ILE A 172 55.40 6.62 -11.18
CA ILE A 172 56.01 6.11 -12.40
C ILE A 172 56.06 7.21 -13.48
N SER A 173 55.02 8.01 -13.62
CA SER A 173 54.94 9.14 -14.56
C SER A 173 55.96 10.23 -14.24
N GLU A 174 56.24 10.44 -12.93
CA GLU A 174 57.26 11.42 -12.45
C GLU A 174 58.69 10.87 -12.47
N GLN A 175 58.89 9.63 -12.98
CA GLN A 175 60.21 8.94 -13.01
C GLN A 175 60.86 8.74 -11.63
N THR A 176 60.10 8.81 -10.54
CA THR A 176 60.56 8.52 -9.19
C THR A 176 60.30 7.03 -8.88
N LEU A 177 61.27 6.16 -9.21
CA LEU A 177 61.15 4.71 -9.14
C LEU A 177 61.34 4.09 -7.73
N ASP A 178 61.53 4.88 -6.70
CA ASP A 178 61.77 4.40 -5.33
C ASP A 178 60.49 4.51 -4.49
N PHE A 179 59.64 3.52 -4.58
CA PHE A 179 58.40 3.43 -3.78
C PHE A 179 58.02 1.99 -3.42
N GLU A 180 57.47 1.81 -2.22
CA GLU A 180 56.91 0.55 -1.78
C GLU A 180 55.48 0.37 -2.25
N LEU A 181 55.24 -0.75 -2.94
CA LEU A 181 53.88 -1.15 -3.36
C LEU A 181 53.15 -1.83 -2.19
N HIS A 182 52.00 -1.31 -1.83
CA HIS A 182 51.17 -1.88 -0.80
C HIS A 182 50.12 -2.83 -1.41
N TYR A 183 49.96 -4.02 -0.82
CA TYR A 183 48.94 -4.98 -1.24
C TYR A 183 47.53 -4.44 -1.05
N SER A 184 46.73 -4.54 -2.08
CA SER A 184 45.28 -4.33 -2.00
C SER A 184 44.58 -5.58 -1.44
N ARG A 185 43.39 -5.37 -0.85
CA ARG A 185 42.51 -6.50 -0.45
C ARG A 185 41.77 -7.15 -1.63
N VAL A 186 41.85 -6.55 -2.80
CA VAL A 186 41.22 -7.07 -4.01
C VAL A 186 42.30 -7.71 -4.87
N LYS A 187 42.16 -9.01 -5.16
CA LYS A 187 43.16 -9.81 -5.87
C LYS A 187 43.50 -9.25 -7.24
N GLU A 188 42.51 -8.82 -7.99
CA GLU A 188 42.64 -8.25 -9.33
C GLU A 188 43.48 -6.95 -9.33
N PHE A 189 43.41 -6.17 -8.26
CA PHE A 189 44.23 -4.95 -8.12
C PHE A 189 45.69 -5.28 -7.79
N ASN A 190 45.95 -6.38 -7.09
CA ASN A 190 47.31 -6.82 -6.82
C ASN A 190 47.97 -7.33 -8.12
N GLU A 191 47.24 -7.99 -9.00
CA GLU A 191 47.75 -8.42 -10.31
C GLU A 191 48.20 -7.23 -11.16
N VAL A 192 47.48 -6.10 -11.10
CA VAL A 192 47.86 -4.84 -11.80
C VAL A 192 49.03 -4.14 -11.14
N LEU A 193 49.13 -4.18 -9.79
CA LEU A 193 50.23 -3.50 -9.07
C LEU A 193 51.57 -4.20 -9.22
N PHE A 194 51.59 -5.53 -9.45
CA PHE A 194 52.83 -6.33 -9.48
C PHE A 194 53.09 -6.96 -10.86
N SER A 195 52.33 -6.57 -11.91
CA SER A 195 52.59 -6.90 -13.32
C SER A 195 53.56 -5.88 -13.93
#